data_785696b85fe7bc8e4f6e158c13e454cd
#
_entry.id   785696b85fe7bc8e4f6e158c13e454cd
#
_cell.length_a   1.000
_cell.length_b   1.000
_cell.length_c   1.000
_cell.angle_alpha   90.00
_cell.angle_beta   90.00
_cell.angle_gamma   90.00
#
_symmetry.space_group_name_H-M   'P 1'
#
loop_
_entity.id
_entity.type
_entity.pdbx_description
1 polymer ?
#
loop_
_entity_poly.entity_id
_entity_poly.type
_entity_poly.pdbx_seq_one_letter_code
_entity_poly.pdbx_strand_id
1 'polypeptide(L)'
;MIVRRSPRSALLAGVFLSAFNFAAVAEGTPASPPAAAPAPAPSPAASAAPAPAPVTAAASPSPLPPGSPMIGRPDNEAALKLAPVAPPPLPAAADKLPVGKLKLAQGFNIEVYASGMANARSLALGDKGTVFVGSRLVDKVYAIVNKDGKREVKVLASGLYRPNGVAFHDGTLYIAELSKVSKIEHVEDVLDNPPKPTVIYDQLPRDEAHGWKFIAIGPDNKLYVPVGQPGNNVLHDKDHGQIRRINLDGTGAEVVAYGVRNTVGFDWNPETRQLYFTDNGRDWLSEDVPEDELNRVGKVGEHFGAPYCWQGNLPDPEFGWGKSCSDYTAPVGLMGPHSASLGMRFYTGSMFPKSLKNAIIVARHGSWNRSRKFGGDVQVVHLDKDGKVKSMETLITGFLVDNSYIGRPVDVLQMKDGSILVSDDWNGAVYRITYGKQKMAARQ
;
A
#
# COMPACT_ATOMS: atom_id res chain seq x y z
N MET A 1 65.19 -22.29 20.23
CA MET A 1 66.27 -22.23 19.21
C MET A 1 65.55 -22.03 17.91
N ILE A 2 65.60 -21.00 17.41
CA ILE A 2 66.04 -19.92 16.55
C ILE A 2 64.90 -19.01 16.16
N VAL A 3 65.05 -17.78 16.62
CA VAL A 3 64.30 -16.58 16.23
C VAL A 3 64.68 -16.18 14.80
N ARG A 4 63.72 -15.75 13.94
CA ARG A 4 64.04 -14.76 12.89
C ARG A 4 62.89 -13.75 12.73
N ARG A 5 63.33 -12.50 12.79
CA ARG A 5 62.60 -11.21 12.77
C ARG A 5 62.16 -10.84 11.36
N SER A 6 61.10 -10.02 11.34
CA SER A 6 60.63 -9.22 10.20
C SER A 6 61.64 -8.22 9.63
N PRO A 7 61.35 -7.62 8.46
CA PRO A 7 61.50 -6.18 8.39
C PRO A 7 60.29 -5.43 7.94
N ARG A 8 60.13 -4.24 8.57
CA ARG A 8 59.27 -3.13 8.22
C ARG A 8 59.69 -2.56 6.85
N SER A 9 58.75 -2.11 6.04
CA SER A 9 59.02 -1.17 4.96
C SER A 9 58.01 -0.03 5.00
N ALA A 10 58.59 1.15 4.79
CA ALA A 10 58.05 2.46 5.11
C ALA A 10 57.03 3.00 4.08
N LEU A 11 56.24 3.94 4.58
CA LEU A 11 55.42 4.89 3.81
C LEU A 11 56.24 5.69 2.80
N LEU A 12 55.63 5.95 1.63
CA LEU A 12 55.91 7.13 0.83
C LEU A 12 54.58 7.76 0.41
N ALA A 13 54.32 8.94 0.96
CA ALA A 13 53.25 9.83 0.55
C ALA A 13 53.70 10.60 -0.71
N GLY A 14 52.95 10.44 -1.81
CA GLY A 14 53.14 11.25 -3.02
C GLY A 14 52.07 12.32 -3.07
N VAL A 15 52.48 13.57 -2.86
CA VAL A 15 51.67 14.77 -3.07
C VAL A 15 51.73 15.09 -4.55
N PHE A 16 50.60 15.06 -5.28
CA PHE A 16 50.49 15.66 -6.62
C PHE A 16 49.91 17.08 -6.50
N LEU A 17 50.78 18.05 -6.73
CA LEU A 17 50.42 19.43 -7.03
C LEU A 17 49.97 19.51 -8.50
N SER A 18 48.75 19.88 -8.76
CA SER A 18 48.27 20.26 -10.08
C SER A 18 48.42 21.79 -10.25
N ALA A 19 49.30 22.20 -11.13
CA ALA A 19 49.47 23.58 -11.50
C ALA A 19 48.34 24.06 -12.41
N PHE A 20 47.62 25.12 -12.01
CA PHE A 20 46.71 25.87 -12.86
C PHE A 20 47.51 26.83 -13.74
N ASN A 21 47.48 26.65 -15.06
CA ASN A 21 47.94 27.61 -16.03
C ASN A 21 46.85 28.72 -16.22
N PHE A 22 47.17 29.95 -15.83
CA PHE A 22 46.45 31.14 -16.23
C PHE A 22 46.90 31.54 -17.62
N ALA A 23 46.00 31.45 -18.61
CA ALA A 23 46.17 32.10 -19.90
C ALA A 23 45.72 33.55 -19.79
N ALA A 24 46.62 34.47 -20.08
CA ALA A 24 46.37 35.91 -20.15
C ALA A 24 45.45 36.21 -21.34
N VAL A 25 44.33 36.88 -21.09
CA VAL A 25 43.45 37.42 -22.11
C VAL A 25 43.92 38.84 -22.44
N ALA A 26 44.28 39.08 -23.69
CA ALA A 26 44.66 40.38 -24.21
C ALA A 26 43.47 41.33 -24.24
N GLU A 27 43.68 42.56 -23.77
CA GLU A 27 42.71 43.63 -23.81
C GLU A 27 42.45 44.05 -25.29
N GLY A 28 41.24 43.81 -25.76
CA GLY A 28 40.73 44.34 -27.03
C GLY A 28 40.05 45.68 -26.81
N THR A 29 40.47 46.67 -27.52
CA THR A 29 39.89 48.06 -27.60
C THR A 29 38.39 48.01 -27.94
N PRO A 30 37.54 48.86 -27.33
CA PRO A 30 36.13 48.93 -27.61
C PRO A 30 35.80 49.43 -28.98
N ALA A 31 35.09 48.73 -29.78
CA ALA A 31 34.51 49.16 -31.05
C ALA A 31 33.34 50.11 -30.80
N SER A 32 33.28 51.16 -31.59
CA SER A 32 32.23 52.21 -31.59
C SER A 32 30.84 51.56 -31.90
N PRO A 33 29.77 52.09 -31.29
CA PRO A 33 28.44 51.58 -31.52
C PRO A 33 27.94 51.86 -32.96
N PRO A 34 27.20 50.99 -33.60
CA PRO A 34 26.60 51.22 -34.91
C PRO A 34 25.52 52.30 -34.81
N ALA A 35 25.42 53.15 -35.88
CA ALA A 35 24.44 54.19 -36.00
C ALA A 35 23.00 53.77 -35.84
N ALA A 36 22.19 54.51 -35.12
CA ALA A 36 20.78 54.29 -34.88
C ALA A 36 19.99 54.23 -36.22
N ALA A 37 19.20 53.19 -36.38
CA ALA A 37 18.22 53.07 -37.45
C ALA A 37 17.12 54.17 -37.29
N PRO A 38 16.54 54.73 -38.38
CA PRO A 38 15.49 55.73 -38.29
C PRO A 38 14.22 55.16 -37.65
N ALA A 39 13.56 55.94 -36.80
CA ALA A 39 12.34 55.63 -36.13
C ALA A 39 11.20 55.25 -37.11
N PRO A 40 10.40 54.23 -36.82
CA PRO A 40 9.23 53.90 -37.65
C PRO A 40 8.16 55.00 -37.51
N ALA A 41 7.47 55.27 -38.62
CA ALA A 41 6.38 56.24 -38.70
C ALA A 41 5.24 55.86 -37.70
N PRO A 42 4.50 56.87 -37.16
CA PRO A 42 3.42 56.58 -36.23
C PRO A 42 2.31 55.80 -36.90
N SER A 43 1.95 54.68 -36.27
CA SER A 43 0.77 53.87 -36.63
C SER A 43 -0.51 54.69 -36.41
N PRO A 44 -1.54 54.51 -37.25
CA PRO A 44 -2.82 55.18 -37.06
C PRO A 44 -3.46 54.80 -35.72
N ALA A 45 -4.03 55.78 -35.03
CA ALA A 45 -4.67 55.64 -33.74
C ALA A 45 -5.66 54.47 -33.72
N ALA A 46 -5.40 53.49 -32.88
CA ALA A 46 -6.35 52.42 -32.62
C ALA A 46 -7.64 52.99 -32.00
N SER A 47 -8.74 52.75 -32.66
CA SER A 47 -10.07 53.06 -32.13
C SER A 47 -10.23 52.43 -30.74
N ALA A 48 -10.63 53.25 -29.77
CA ALA A 48 -10.85 52.79 -28.40
C ALA A 48 -11.81 51.61 -28.38
N ALA A 49 -11.35 50.51 -27.83
CA ALA A 49 -12.22 49.32 -27.57
C ALA A 49 -13.38 49.76 -26.66
N PRO A 50 -14.61 49.28 -26.91
CA PRO A 50 -15.75 49.55 -26.05
C PRO A 50 -15.46 49.04 -24.63
N ALA A 51 -15.89 49.81 -23.63
CA ALA A 51 -15.79 49.44 -22.22
C ALA A 51 -16.36 48.03 -21.97
N PRO A 52 -15.74 47.19 -21.12
CA PRO A 52 -16.26 45.88 -20.83
C PRO A 52 -17.70 46.02 -20.26
N ALA A 53 -18.60 45.21 -20.81
CA ALA A 53 -19.97 45.10 -20.31
C ALA A 53 -19.95 44.72 -18.82
N PRO A 54 -20.92 45.15 -18.02
CA PRO A 54 -20.98 44.78 -16.60
C PRO A 54 -21.00 43.25 -16.49
N VAL A 55 -20.12 42.72 -15.65
CA VAL A 55 -20.03 41.28 -15.33
C VAL A 55 -21.40 40.96 -14.71
N THR A 56 -22.31 40.37 -15.49
CA THR A 56 -23.50 39.75 -14.96
C THR A 56 -23.06 38.65 -13.99
N ALA A 57 -23.71 38.63 -12.80
CA ALA A 57 -23.47 37.60 -11.79
C ALA A 57 -23.39 36.25 -12.46
N ALA A 58 -22.31 35.52 -12.17
CA ALA A 58 -22.07 34.21 -12.76
C ALA A 58 -23.30 33.33 -12.56
N ALA A 59 -23.89 32.88 -13.67
CA ALA A 59 -24.97 31.89 -13.61
C ALA A 59 -24.51 30.71 -12.78
N SER A 60 -25.39 30.23 -11.90
CA SER A 60 -25.08 29.01 -11.12
C SER A 60 -24.56 27.94 -12.07
N PRO A 61 -23.46 27.27 -11.73
CA PRO A 61 -22.88 26.28 -12.62
C PRO A 61 -23.94 25.24 -12.99
N SER A 62 -24.02 24.92 -14.27
CA SER A 62 -24.92 23.85 -14.73
C SER A 62 -24.61 22.55 -13.97
N PRO A 63 -25.63 21.76 -13.62
CA PRO A 63 -25.37 20.48 -12.97
C PRO A 63 -24.41 19.64 -13.80
N LEU A 64 -23.45 19.03 -13.12
CA LEU A 64 -22.48 18.18 -13.78
C LEU A 64 -23.17 17.01 -14.50
N PRO A 65 -22.69 16.59 -15.68
CA PRO A 65 -23.24 15.45 -16.38
C PRO A 65 -23.18 14.18 -15.49
N PRO A 66 -24.16 13.26 -15.58
CA PRO A 66 -24.09 11.98 -14.91
C PRO A 66 -22.79 11.26 -15.24
N GLY A 67 -22.07 10.74 -14.22
CA GLY A 67 -20.76 10.08 -14.37
C GLY A 67 -19.57 11.04 -14.47
N SER A 68 -19.78 12.36 -14.31
CA SER A 68 -18.65 13.31 -14.25
C SER A 68 -17.74 12.97 -13.07
N PRO A 69 -16.40 12.96 -13.27
CA PRO A 69 -15.42 12.74 -12.20
C PRO A 69 -15.40 13.86 -11.15
N MET A 70 -16.17 14.93 -11.39
CA MET A 70 -16.31 16.04 -10.46
C MET A 70 -17.54 15.90 -9.54
N ILE A 71 -18.40 14.90 -9.76
CA ILE A 71 -19.55 14.63 -8.90
C ILE A 71 -19.08 14.25 -7.50
N GLY A 72 -19.66 14.86 -6.49
CA GLY A 72 -19.34 14.59 -5.09
C GLY A 72 -17.98 15.08 -4.63
N ARG A 73 -17.23 15.80 -5.47
CA ARG A 73 -15.96 16.42 -5.06
C ARG A 73 -16.24 17.41 -3.93
N PRO A 74 -15.56 17.28 -2.76
CA PRO A 74 -15.71 18.25 -1.68
C PRO A 74 -15.29 19.63 -2.15
N ASP A 75 -15.98 20.67 -1.70
CA ASP A 75 -15.49 22.03 -1.85
C ASP A 75 -14.18 22.23 -1.06
N ASN A 76 -13.43 23.28 -1.33
CA ASN A 76 -12.10 23.50 -0.73
C ASN A 76 -12.19 23.57 0.81
N GLU A 77 -13.26 24.13 1.37
CA GLU A 77 -13.41 24.20 2.83
C GLU A 77 -13.68 22.84 3.47
N ALA A 78 -14.54 22.02 2.87
CA ALA A 78 -14.79 20.67 3.36
C ALA A 78 -13.53 19.82 3.25
N ALA A 79 -12.80 19.90 2.14
CA ALA A 79 -11.55 19.19 1.93
C ALA A 79 -10.48 19.58 2.96
N LEU A 80 -10.36 20.85 3.31
CA LEU A 80 -9.40 21.34 4.31
C LEU A 80 -9.66 20.81 5.72
N LYS A 81 -10.90 20.42 6.04
CA LYS A 81 -11.29 19.84 7.33
C LYS A 81 -11.02 18.33 7.41
N LEU A 82 -10.83 17.66 6.28
CA LEU A 82 -10.55 16.23 6.25
C LEU A 82 -9.05 15.98 6.51
N ALA A 83 -8.78 15.06 7.42
CA ALA A 83 -7.42 14.66 7.79
C ALA A 83 -7.28 13.13 7.75
N PRO A 84 -6.09 12.61 7.49
CA PRO A 84 -5.84 11.18 7.60
C PRO A 84 -6.30 10.63 8.95
N VAL A 85 -7.06 9.55 8.92
CA VAL A 85 -7.57 8.89 10.13
C VAL A 85 -6.45 8.02 10.70
N ALA A 86 -5.79 8.52 11.75
CA ALA A 86 -4.76 7.75 12.46
C ALA A 86 -5.43 6.78 13.45
N PRO A 87 -4.98 5.52 13.53
CA PRO A 87 -5.43 4.62 14.58
C PRO A 87 -4.97 5.10 15.95
N PRO A 88 -5.66 4.71 17.04
CA PRO A 88 -5.23 4.99 18.39
C PRO A 88 -3.81 4.47 18.66
N PRO A 89 -3.00 5.17 19.46
CA PRO A 89 -1.63 4.76 19.76
C PRO A 89 -1.54 3.52 20.66
N LEU A 90 -2.62 3.21 21.36
CA LEU A 90 -2.72 2.05 22.25
C LEU A 90 -3.84 1.12 21.73
N PRO A 91 -3.69 -0.20 21.92
CA PRO A 91 -4.73 -1.15 21.56
C PRO A 91 -5.94 -0.95 22.49
N ALA A 92 -7.13 -1.24 21.96
CA ALA A 92 -8.35 -1.25 22.76
C ALA A 92 -8.30 -2.38 23.80
N ALA A 93 -8.87 -2.13 24.97
CA ALA A 93 -9.08 -3.19 25.96
C ALA A 93 -10.01 -4.27 25.39
N ALA A 94 -9.81 -5.54 25.77
CA ALA A 94 -10.51 -6.68 25.17
C ALA A 94 -12.04 -6.59 25.30
N ASP A 95 -12.54 -6.01 26.39
CA ASP A 95 -13.98 -5.77 26.65
C ASP A 95 -14.56 -4.60 25.84
N LYS A 96 -13.72 -3.79 25.19
CA LYS A 96 -14.10 -2.66 24.33
C LYS A 96 -14.08 -2.96 22.84
N LEU A 97 -13.65 -4.15 22.46
CA LEU A 97 -13.62 -4.56 21.05
C LEU A 97 -15.03 -4.61 20.45
N PRO A 98 -15.20 -4.16 19.19
CA PRO A 98 -16.53 -3.93 18.61
C PRO A 98 -17.27 -5.18 18.14
N VAL A 99 -16.86 -6.39 18.55
CA VAL A 99 -17.38 -7.67 18.03
C VAL A 99 -18.91 -7.74 18.03
N GLY A 100 -19.56 -7.25 19.09
CA GLY A 100 -21.03 -7.25 19.20
C GLY A 100 -21.73 -6.25 18.27
N LYS A 101 -21.00 -5.34 17.61
CA LYS A 101 -21.53 -4.36 16.64
C LYS A 101 -21.29 -4.80 15.20
N LEU A 102 -20.40 -5.76 14.99
CA LEU A 102 -20.10 -6.28 13.66
C LEU A 102 -21.23 -7.18 13.16
N LYS A 103 -21.56 -7.03 11.88
CA LYS A 103 -22.58 -7.83 11.20
C LYS A 103 -21.89 -8.71 10.17
N LEU A 104 -22.20 -9.99 10.18
CA LEU A 104 -21.64 -10.98 9.28
C LEU A 104 -22.70 -11.48 8.30
N ALA A 105 -22.26 -12.00 7.17
CA ALA A 105 -23.08 -12.78 6.27
C ALA A 105 -23.67 -14.00 6.99
N GLN A 106 -24.80 -14.47 6.50
CA GLN A 106 -25.54 -15.56 7.15
C GLN A 106 -24.69 -16.84 7.30
N GLY A 107 -24.71 -17.43 8.48
CA GLY A 107 -23.98 -18.65 8.80
C GLY A 107 -22.54 -18.45 9.24
N PHE A 108 -22.02 -17.21 9.16
CA PHE A 108 -20.68 -16.88 9.66
C PHE A 108 -20.72 -16.46 11.12
N ASN A 109 -19.61 -16.71 11.79
CA ASN A 109 -19.39 -16.34 13.19
C ASN A 109 -18.05 -15.60 13.30
N ILE A 110 -17.95 -14.71 14.31
CA ILE A 110 -16.73 -13.97 14.62
C ILE A 110 -16.39 -14.12 16.09
N GLU A 111 -15.11 -14.26 16.38
CA GLU A 111 -14.56 -14.21 17.74
C GLU A 111 -13.29 -13.36 17.75
N VAL A 112 -12.92 -12.84 18.91
CA VAL A 112 -11.59 -12.26 19.11
C VAL A 112 -10.57 -13.39 19.10
N TYR A 113 -9.67 -13.39 18.12
CA TYR A 113 -8.56 -14.35 18.08
C TYR A 113 -7.45 -13.94 19.03
N ALA A 114 -7.04 -12.68 18.99
CA ALA A 114 -6.09 -12.06 19.93
C ALA A 114 -6.24 -10.55 19.91
N SER A 115 -5.79 -9.87 20.98
CA SER A 115 -5.80 -8.41 21.10
C SER A 115 -4.59 -7.93 21.87
N GLY A 116 -4.43 -6.60 22.02
CA GLY A 116 -3.29 -6.01 22.72
C GLY A 116 -2.08 -5.72 21.81
N MET A 117 -2.25 -5.83 20.48
CA MET A 117 -1.20 -5.59 19.51
C MET A 117 -1.41 -4.21 18.85
N ALA A 118 -0.80 -3.17 19.40
CA ALA A 118 -0.95 -1.83 18.86
C ALA A 118 -0.67 -1.83 17.34
N ASN A 119 -1.64 -1.29 16.57
CA ASN A 119 -1.54 -1.16 15.12
C ASN A 119 -1.30 -2.50 14.37
N ALA A 120 -2.05 -3.56 14.73
CA ALA A 120 -1.99 -4.89 14.10
C ALA A 120 -2.34 -4.82 12.60
N ARG A 121 -1.41 -5.24 11.72
CA ARG A 121 -1.57 -5.11 10.27
C ARG A 121 -1.34 -6.43 9.53
N SER A 122 -0.27 -6.56 8.75
CA SER A 122 -0.04 -7.77 7.94
C SER A 122 0.06 -9.02 8.80
N LEU A 123 -0.46 -10.12 8.28
CA LEU A 123 -0.54 -11.42 8.94
C LEU A 123 0.24 -12.48 8.15
N ALA A 124 0.97 -13.34 8.85
CA ALA A 124 1.59 -14.53 8.26
C ALA A 124 1.40 -15.75 9.20
N LEU A 125 1.20 -16.93 8.61
CA LEU A 125 1.00 -18.18 9.34
C LEU A 125 2.26 -19.03 9.33
N GLY A 126 2.74 -19.40 10.51
CA GLY A 126 3.85 -20.32 10.69
C GLY A 126 3.43 -21.81 10.58
N ASP A 127 4.42 -22.67 10.47
CA ASP A 127 4.23 -24.11 10.31
C ASP A 127 3.60 -24.76 11.55
N LYS A 128 3.95 -24.28 12.75
CA LYS A 128 3.40 -24.76 14.03
C LYS A 128 2.09 -24.07 14.42
N GLY A 129 1.59 -23.15 13.56
CA GLY A 129 0.34 -22.42 13.75
C GLY A 129 0.49 -21.09 14.48
N THR A 130 1.72 -20.61 14.67
CA THR A 130 1.99 -19.25 15.13
C THR A 130 1.49 -18.25 14.11
N VAL A 131 0.78 -17.20 14.53
CA VAL A 131 0.38 -16.11 13.67
C VAL A 131 1.28 -14.90 13.93
N PHE A 132 2.09 -14.52 12.94
CA PHE A 132 2.94 -13.34 13.00
C PHE A 132 2.16 -12.13 12.55
N VAL A 133 2.35 -11.00 13.25
CA VAL A 133 1.59 -9.76 13.02
C VAL A 133 2.56 -8.59 12.91
N GLY A 134 2.55 -7.94 11.75
CA GLY A 134 3.28 -6.70 11.51
C GLY A 134 2.54 -5.48 12.08
N SER A 135 3.24 -4.35 12.14
CA SER A 135 2.66 -3.06 12.53
C SER A 135 3.24 -1.91 11.70
N ARG A 136 2.48 -0.81 11.57
CA ARG A 136 2.91 0.32 10.76
C ARG A 136 3.39 1.52 11.57
N LEU A 137 2.70 1.84 12.66
CA LEU A 137 2.94 3.06 13.44
C LEU A 137 3.72 2.80 14.73
N VAL A 138 3.90 1.54 15.09
CA VAL A 138 4.76 1.12 16.19
C VAL A 138 5.95 0.33 15.66
N ASP A 139 6.96 0.19 16.47
CA ASP A 139 8.26 -0.40 16.13
C ASP A 139 8.31 -1.94 16.29
N LYS A 140 7.16 -2.63 16.32
CA LYS A 140 7.06 -4.01 16.80
C LYS A 140 6.50 -4.96 15.75
N VAL A 141 7.00 -6.19 15.80
CA VAL A 141 6.37 -7.37 15.22
C VAL A 141 5.95 -8.29 16.36
N TYR A 142 4.74 -8.85 16.25
CA TYR A 142 4.17 -9.71 17.27
C TYR A 142 4.06 -11.15 16.77
N ALA A 143 3.97 -12.10 17.70
CA ALA A 143 3.63 -13.49 17.46
C ALA A 143 2.47 -13.89 18.37
N ILE A 144 1.41 -14.46 17.79
CA ILE A 144 0.29 -15.06 18.52
C ILE A 144 0.54 -16.56 18.56
N VAL A 145 0.81 -17.08 19.74
CA VAL A 145 1.13 -18.48 19.98
C VAL A 145 -0.06 -19.17 20.63
N ASN A 146 -0.39 -20.39 20.20
CA ASN A 146 -1.36 -21.21 20.89
C ASN A 146 -0.62 -22.15 21.87
N LYS A 147 -0.79 -21.91 23.16
CA LYS A 147 -0.23 -22.74 24.22
C LYS A 147 -1.37 -23.28 25.07
N ASP A 148 -1.52 -24.60 25.11
CA ASP A 148 -2.53 -25.30 25.91
C ASP A 148 -3.97 -24.78 25.69
N GLY A 149 -4.31 -24.48 24.43
CA GLY A 149 -5.62 -23.94 24.06
C GLY A 149 -5.83 -22.46 24.37
N LYS A 150 -4.84 -21.78 24.94
CA LYS A 150 -4.84 -20.32 25.17
C LYS A 150 -3.94 -19.63 24.16
N ARG A 151 -4.39 -18.48 23.66
CA ARG A 151 -3.61 -17.64 22.76
C ARG A 151 -2.84 -16.61 23.56
N GLU A 152 -1.52 -16.63 23.39
CA GLU A 152 -0.58 -15.66 24.02
C GLU A 152 0.00 -14.77 22.95
N VAL A 153 0.06 -13.46 23.19
CA VAL A 153 0.70 -12.48 22.32
C VAL A 153 2.09 -12.18 22.86
N LYS A 154 3.11 -12.39 22.03
CA LYS A 154 4.51 -12.07 22.30
C LYS A 154 4.98 -10.94 21.39
N VAL A 155 5.86 -10.08 21.91
CA VAL A 155 6.64 -9.15 21.08
C VAL A 155 7.84 -9.93 20.53
N LEU A 156 7.82 -10.21 19.24
CA LEU A 156 8.87 -10.99 18.58
C LEU A 156 10.09 -10.12 18.24
N ALA A 157 9.86 -8.90 17.81
CA ALA A 157 10.93 -7.94 17.50
C ALA A 157 10.47 -6.52 17.83
N SER A 158 11.42 -5.65 18.20
CA SER A 158 11.18 -4.23 18.50
C SER A 158 12.34 -3.36 18.01
N GLY A 159 12.16 -2.03 18.01
CA GLY A 159 13.15 -1.09 17.50
C GLY A 159 13.22 -1.09 15.96
N LEU A 160 12.18 -1.56 15.29
CA LEU A 160 12.06 -1.60 13.85
C LEU A 160 11.36 -0.35 13.31
N TYR A 161 11.66 0.03 12.07
CA TYR A 161 11.06 1.21 11.49
C TYR A 161 9.91 0.86 10.55
N ARG A 162 8.67 1.02 11.05
CA ARG A 162 7.42 0.70 10.31
C ARG A 162 7.37 -0.73 9.77
N PRO A 163 7.52 -1.76 10.62
CA PRO A 163 7.59 -3.16 10.19
C PRO A 163 6.21 -3.71 9.81
N ASN A 164 5.62 -3.19 8.73
CA ASN A 164 4.26 -3.53 8.31
C ASN A 164 4.15 -4.94 7.74
N GLY A 165 5.08 -5.33 6.87
CA GLY A 165 5.00 -6.59 6.13
C GLY A 165 5.65 -7.74 6.87
N VAL A 166 4.93 -8.85 6.96
CA VAL A 166 5.47 -10.12 7.44
C VAL A 166 5.12 -11.24 6.46
N ALA A 167 6.07 -12.14 6.19
CA ALA A 167 5.87 -13.34 5.39
C ALA A 167 6.65 -14.49 5.99
N PHE A 168 6.10 -15.70 5.93
CA PHE A 168 6.73 -16.89 6.49
C PHE A 168 6.94 -17.95 5.41
N HIS A 169 8.11 -18.59 5.41
CA HIS A 169 8.45 -19.68 4.51
C HIS A 169 9.55 -20.54 5.13
N ASP A 170 9.34 -21.85 5.14
CA ASP A 170 10.32 -22.85 5.60
C ASP A 170 11.00 -22.47 6.92
N GLY A 171 10.21 -22.23 7.96
CA GLY A 171 10.72 -21.89 9.29
C GLY A 171 11.27 -20.46 9.42
N THR A 172 11.35 -19.69 8.35
CA THR A 172 11.92 -18.34 8.30
C THR A 172 10.82 -17.29 8.23
N LEU A 173 10.87 -16.30 9.12
CA LEU A 173 10.04 -15.10 9.05
C LEU A 173 10.80 -13.97 8.37
N TYR A 174 10.20 -13.42 7.32
CA TYR A 174 10.64 -12.21 6.63
C TYR A 174 9.87 -11.01 7.17
N ILE A 175 10.56 -9.90 7.42
CA ILE A 175 10.00 -8.67 7.97
C ILE A 175 10.38 -7.51 7.05
N ALA A 176 9.40 -6.82 6.50
CA ALA A 176 9.64 -5.63 5.71
C ALA A 176 9.39 -4.37 6.53
N GLU A 177 10.44 -3.61 6.69
CA GLU A 177 10.43 -2.25 7.21
C GLU A 177 10.24 -1.24 6.07
N LEU A 178 10.25 0.05 6.35
CA LEU A 178 10.09 1.09 5.34
C LEU A 178 11.10 0.93 4.18
N SER A 179 12.38 0.73 4.50
CA SER A 179 13.48 0.77 3.53
C SER A 179 14.28 -0.52 3.39
N LYS A 180 13.92 -1.56 4.11
CA LYS A 180 14.68 -2.82 4.09
C LYS A 180 13.81 -4.02 4.38
N VAL A 181 14.31 -5.19 4.02
CA VAL A 181 13.77 -6.50 4.40
C VAL A 181 14.81 -7.22 5.26
N SER A 182 14.33 -7.79 6.34
CA SER A 182 15.13 -8.60 7.27
C SER A 182 14.50 -9.97 7.45
N LYS A 183 15.23 -10.95 8.02
CA LYS A 183 14.71 -12.28 8.33
C LYS A 183 15.10 -12.74 9.72
N ILE A 184 14.29 -13.66 10.27
CA ILE A 184 14.61 -14.48 11.44
C ILE A 184 14.41 -15.94 11.02
N GLU A 185 15.50 -16.71 11.01
CA GLU A 185 15.47 -18.13 10.69
C GLU A 185 15.02 -18.95 11.90
N HIS A 186 14.39 -20.10 11.66
CA HIS A 186 13.86 -20.99 12.70
C HIS A 186 13.00 -20.26 13.73
N VAL A 187 12.20 -19.27 13.26
CA VAL A 187 11.54 -18.30 14.13
C VAL A 187 10.61 -18.95 15.18
N GLU A 188 9.93 -20.05 14.82
CA GLU A 188 9.01 -20.73 15.74
C GLU A 188 9.73 -21.51 16.85
N ASP A 189 11.05 -21.68 16.77
CA ASP A 189 11.87 -22.34 17.79
C ASP A 189 12.47 -21.36 18.80
N VAL A 190 12.44 -20.05 18.47
CA VAL A 190 13.11 -18.99 19.24
C VAL A 190 12.13 -17.91 19.75
N LEU A 191 10.82 -18.20 19.79
CA LEU A 191 9.78 -17.22 20.16
C LEU A 191 9.93 -16.64 21.57
N ASP A 192 10.61 -17.33 22.48
CA ASP A 192 10.84 -16.87 23.86
C ASP A 192 12.08 -15.96 23.97
N ASN A 193 13.05 -16.11 23.07
CA ASN A 193 14.25 -15.30 23.02
C ASN A 193 14.71 -15.11 21.57
N PRO A 194 13.95 -14.35 20.75
CA PRO A 194 14.23 -14.17 19.35
C PRO A 194 15.51 -13.37 19.13
N PRO A 195 16.35 -13.74 18.15
CA PRO A 195 17.49 -12.94 17.75
C PRO A 195 17.02 -11.66 17.04
N LYS A 196 17.93 -10.68 16.94
CA LYS A 196 17.68 -9.52 16.09
C LYS A 196 17.52 -9.96 14.63
N PRO A 197 16.53 -9.40 13.89
CA PRO A 197 16.39 -9.71 12.46
C PRO A 197 17.65 -9.36 11.66
N THR A 198 18.08 -10.27 10.78
CA THR A 198 19.21 -10.07 9.88
C THR A 198 18.74 -9.43 8.58
N VAL A 199 19.34 -8.29 8.20
CA VAL A 199 18.99 -7.58 6.96
C VAL A 199 19.46 -8.42 5.75
N ILE A 200 18.56 -8.61 4.78
CA ILE A 200 18.84 -9.31 3.51
C ILE A 200 18.74 -8.40 2.29
N TYR A 201 17.95 -7.30 2.39
CA TYR A 201 17.77 -6.34 1.31
C TYR A 201 17.51 -4.94 1.89
N ASP A 202 18.29 -3.94 1.49
CA ASP A 202 18.26 -2.56 2.02
C ASP A 202 18.14 -1.48 0.94
N GLN A 203 17.73 -1.87 -0.28
CA GLN A 203 17.64 -1.00 -1.44
C GLN A 203 16.20 -0.52 -1.73
N LEU A 204 15.36 -0.44 -0.69
CA LEU A 204 14.03 0.14 -0.81
C LEU A 204 14.10 1.65 -0.53
N PRO A 205 13.27 2.47 -1.22
CA PRO A 205 13.14 3.89 -0.92
C PRO A 205 12.75 4.15 0.54
N ARG A 206 13.10 5.34 1.04
CA ARG A 206 12.88 5.74 2.44
C ARG A 206 11.69 6.67 2.64
N ASP A 207 10.89 6.87 1.61
CA ASP A 207 9.75 7.76 1.65
C ASP A 207 8.67 7.22 2.58
N GLU A 208 8.13 8.09 3.43
CA GLU A 208 7.06 7.78 4.37
C GLU A 208 5.71 7.58 3.65
N ALA A 209 5.44 8.40 2.64
CA ALA A 209 4.22 8.29 1.84
C ALA A 209 4.22 6.96 1.09
N HIS A 210 3.17 6.14 1.28
CA HIS A 210 3.03 4.79 0.72
C HIS A 210 4.27 3.90 0.91
N GLY A 211 5.07 4.22 1.93
CA GLY A 211 6.37 3.58 2.17
C GLY A 211 6.27 2.24 2.91
N TRP A 212 5.21 1.99 3.66
CA TRP A 212 5.04 0.72 4.38
C TRP A 212 4.78 -0.42 3.42
N LYS A 213 5.49 -1.51 3.60
CA LYS A 213 5.49 -2.64 2.67
C LYS A 213 4.53 -3.74 3.16
N PHE A 214 3.68 -4.25 2.30
CA PHE A 214 3.13 -5.59 2.42
C PHE A 214 4.11 -6.56 1.73
N ILE A 215 4.31 -7.76 2.23
CA ILE A 215 5.15 -8.77 1.58
C ILE A 215 4.48 -10.15 1.59
N ALA A 216 4.72 -10.91 0.55
CA ALA A 216 4.35 -12.31 0.50
C ALA A 216 5.30 -13.09 -0.43
N ILE A 217 5.38 -14.40 -0.24
CA ILE A 217 6.22 -15.28 -1.06
C ILE A 217 5.37 -15.90 -2.14
N GLY A 218 5.79 -15.71 -3.38
CA GLY A 218 5.11 -16.19 -4.57
C GLY A 218 5.33 -17.69 -4.83
N PRO A 219 4.53 -18.24 -5.76
CA PRO A 219 4.67 -19.63 -6.16
C PRO A 219 5.99 -19.93 -6.89
N ASP A 220 6.79 -18.92 -7.19
CA ASP A 220 8.14 -18.98 -7.75
C ASP A 220 9.24 -18.93 -6.68
N ASN A 221 8.88 -19.04 -5.38
CA ASN A 221 9.78 -18.93 -4.23
C ASN A 221 10.55 -17.60 -4.18
N LYS A 222 9.93 -16.52 -4.65
CA LYS A 222 10.48 -15.17 -4.52
C LYS A 222 9.62 -14.34 -3.56
N LEU A 223 10.25 -13.41 -2.87
CA LEU A 223 9.58 -12.45 -1.99
C LEU A 223 9.15 -11.24 -2.82
N TYR A 224 7.85 -10.94 -2.82
CA TYR A 224 7.25 -9.79 -3.51
C TYR A 224 7.11 -8.62 -2.56
N VAL A 225 7.48 -7.43 -3.03
CA VAL A 225 7.52 -6.20 -2.24
C VAL A 225 6.98 -5.04 -3.08
N PRO A 226 5.85 -4.41 -2.71
CA PRO A 226 5.37 -3.21 -3.38
C PRO A 226 6.16 -1.99 -2.92
N VAL A 227 6.38 -1.06 -3.82
CA VAL A 227 6.98 0.24 -3.56
C VAL A 227 6.05 1.31 -4.11
N GLY A 228 5.29 1.95 -3.24
CA GLY A 228 4.30 2.95 -3.64
C GLY A 228 4.91 4.25 -4.14
N GLN A 229 4.07 5.15 -4.64
CA GLN A 229 4.47 6.50 -5.03
C GLN A 229 4.90 7.32 -3.79
N PRO A 230 5.89 8.23 -3.91
CA PRO A 230 6.38 9.02 -2.78
C PRO A 230 5.47 10.22 -2.42
N GLY A 231 4.23 10.24 -2.86
CA GLY A 231 3.25 11.29 -2.61
C GLY A 231 1.84 10.88 -3.02
N ASN A 232 0.88 11.81 -2.94
CA ASN A 232 -0.51 11.54 -3.30
C ASN A 232 -0.63 11.09 -4.76
N ASN A 233 -0.20 11.96 -5.68
CA ASN A 233 -0.02 11.67 -7.09
C ASN A 233 1.14 12.51 -7.59
N VAL A 234 2.23 11.88 -8.00
CA VAL A 234 3.48 12.56 -8.38
C VAL A 234 4.15 11.81 -9.53
N LEU A 235 4.83 12.56 -10.38
CA LEU A 235 5.84 11.96 -11.25
C LEU A 235 7.01 11.50 -10.38
N HIS A 236 7.43 10.28 -10.56
CA HIS A 236 8.46 9.67 -9.73
C HIS A 236 9.54 9.00 -10.61
N ASP A 237 10.64 8.66 -9.98
CA ASP A 237 11.73 7.92 -10.59
C ASP A 237 11.36 6.44 -10.81
N LYS A 238 12.33 5.70 -11.38
CA LYS A 238 12.19 4.28 -11.67
C LYS A 238 12.09 3.39 -10.41
N ASP A 239 12.34 3.92 -9.22
CA ASP A 239 12.41 3.14 -7.98
C ASP A 239 11.08 3.11 -7.21
N HIS A 240 10.09 3.88 -7.66
CA HIS A 240 8.75 3.98 -7.10
C HIS A 240 7.65 3.49 -8.04
N GLY A 241 6.44 3.39 -7.54
CA GLY A 241 5.25 3.03 -8.31
C GLY A 241 5.31 1.63 -8.92
N GLN A 242 5.77 0.63 -8.16
CA GLN A 242 6.02 -0.71 -8.69
C GLN A 242 5.81 -1.82 -7.66
N ILE A 243 5.65 -3.04 -8.15
CA ILE A 243 5.80 -4.26 -7.36
C ILE A 243 7.09 -4.94 -7.81
N ARG A 244 8.01 -5.17 -6.87
CA ARG A 244 9.26 -5.92 -7.08
C ARG A 244 9.11 -7.34 -6.56
N ARG A 245 9.95 -8.25 -7.08
CA ARG A 245 10.26 -9.53 -6.45
C ARG A 245 11.76 -9.68 -6.28
N ILE A 246 12.18 -10.32 -5.21
CA ILE A 246 13.59 -10.62 -4.88
C ILE A 246 13.71 -12.09 -4.50
N ASN A 247 14.89 -12.64 -4.61
CA ASN A 247 15.20 -13.95 -4.06
C ASN A 247 15.12 -13.90 -2.52
N LEU A 248 14.91 -15.05 -1.87
CA LEU A 248 14.81 -15.14 -0.41
C LEU A 248 16.11 -14.82 0.33
N ASP A 249 17.22 -14.72 -0.38
CA ASP A 249 18.52 -14.23 0.12
C ASP A 249 18.73 -12.71 -0.10
N GLY A 250 17.75 -12.03 -0.72
CA GLY A 250 17.79 -10.59 -1.01
C GLY A 250 18.42 -10.23 -2.36
N THR A 251 18.89 -11.18 -3.14
CA THR A 251 19.47 -10.94 -4.48
C THR A 251 18.40 -10.93 -5.57
N GLY A 252 18.78 -10.63 -6.81
CA GLY A 252 17.97 -10.84 -8.00
C GLY A 252 16.69 -9.99 -8.07
N ALA A 253 16.77 -8.73 -7.65
CA ALA A 253 15.64 -7.82 -7.70
C ALA A 253 15.14 -7.60 -9.13
N GLU A 254 13.82 -7.76 -9.35
CA GLU A 254 13.14 -7.63 -10.63
C GLU A 254 11.80 -6.92 -10.44
N VAL A 255 11.42 -6.05 -11.37
CA VAL A 255 10.12 -5.37 -11.35
C VAL A 255 9.08 -6.23 -12.06
N VAL A 256 7.99 -6.51 -11.37
CA VAL A 256 6.87 -7.33 -11.84
C VAL A 256 5.77 -6.47 -12.46
N ALA A 257 5.49 -5.31 -11.84
CA ALA A 257 4.44 -4.39 -12.25
C ALA A 257 4.90 -2.94 -12.05
N TYR A 258 4.54 -2.07 -12.98
CA TYR A 258 4.76 -0.63 -12.94
C TYR A 258 3.42 0.11 -12.83
N GLY A 259 3.49 1.42 -12.53
CA GLY A 259 2.31 2.28 -12.52
C GLY A 259 1.30 1.90 -11.45
N VAL A 260 1.77 1.46 -10.29
CA VAL A 260 0.97 1.25 -9.09
C VAL A 260 1.16 2.42 -8.13
N ARG A 261 0.10 2.82 -7.43
CA ARG A 261 0.19 3.94 -6.49
C ARG A 261 0.46 3.50 -5.06
N ASN A 262 -0.37 2.64 -4.52
CA ASN A 262 -0.28 2.20 -3.12
C ASN A 262 -0.90 0.82 -2.94
N THR A 263 -0.16 -0.19 -3.33
CA THR A 263 -0.53 -1.60 -3.18
C THR A 263 -0.18 -2.08 -1.77
N VAL A 264 -1.16 -2.57 -1.01
CA VAL A 264 -1.00 -3.06 0.37
C VAL A 264 -1.56 -4.48 0.54
N GLY A 265 -1.85 -5.16 -0.53
CA GLY A 265 -2.31 -6.55 -0.50
C GLY A 265 -2.26 -7.19 -1.85
N PHE A 266 -1.82 -8.43 -1.88
CA PHE A 266 -1.80 -9.25 -3.09
C PHE A 266 -1.77 -10.75 -2.76
N ASP A 267 -2.19 -11.55 -3.71
CA ASP A 267 -2.15 -13.01 -3.62
C ASP A 267 -2.19 -13.61 -5.02
N TRP A 268 -1.95 -14.89 -5.14
CA TRP A 268 -1.92 -15.60 -6.42
C TRP A 268 -3.17 -16.44 -6.59
N ASN A 269 -3.79 -16.33 -7.76
CA ASN A 269 -4.90 -17.20 -8.12
C ASN A 269 -4.44 -18.68 -8.02
N PRO A 270 -5.13 -19.52 -7.25
CA PRO A 270 -4.69 -20.89 -6.98
C PRO A 270 -4.69 -21.80 -8.23
N GLU A 271 -5.45 -21.45 -9.25
CA GLU A 271 -5.56 -22.22 -10.50
C GLU A 271 -4.58 -21.74 -11.56
N THR A 272 -4.54 -20.41 -11.80
CA THR A 272 -3.72 -19.81 -12.88
C THR A 272 -2.33 -19.38 -12.41
N ARG A 273 -2.11 -19.27 -11.10
CA ARG A 273 -0.88 -18.76 -10.45
C ARG A 273 -0.56 -17.31 -10.82
N GLN A 274 -1.49 -16.58 -11.43
CA GLN A 274 -1.34 -15.16 -11.73
C GLN A 274 -1.45 -14.34 -10.44
N LEU A 275 -0.63 -13.31 -10.34
CA LEU A 275 -0.65 -12.33 -9.25
C LEU A 275 -1.86 -11.41 -9.40
N TYR A 276 -2.67 -11.31 -8.34
CA TYR A 276 -3.70 -10.29 -8.16
C TYR A 276 -3.31 -9.36 -7.03
N PHE A 277 -3.61 -8.08 -7.16
CA PHE A 277 -3.29 -7.09 -6.14
C PHE A 277 -4.34 -5.99 -6.08
N THR A 278 -4.53 -5.44 -4.87
CA THR A 278 -5.31 -4.22 -4.65
C THR A 278 -4.43 -3.00 -4.81
N ASP A 279 -4.94 -1.92 -5.41
CA ASP A 279 -4.24 -0.64 -5.49
C ASP A 279 -5.16 0.52 -5.14
N ASN A 280 -4.69 1.42 -4.29
CA ASN A 280 -5.47 2.57 -3.83
C ASN A 280 -5.23 3.76 -4.75
N GLY A 281 -6.32 4.31 -5.32
CA GLY A 281 -6.32 5.47 -6.19
C GLY A 281 -5.89 6.77 -5.48
N ARG A 282 -5.64 7.82 -6.28
CA ARG A 282 -5.24 9.14 -5.74
C ARG A 282 -6.32 9.77 -4.88
N ASP A 283 -5.89 10.56 -3.89
CA ASP A 283 -6.79 11.37 -3.07
C ASP A 283 -7.16 12.68 -3.79
N TRP A 284 -8.29 13.28 -3.39
CA TRP A 284 -8.69 14.65 -3.75
C TRP A 284 -9.03 14.86 -5.23
N LEU A 285 -9.41 13.83 -5.97
CA LEU A 285 -9.96 14.04 -7.30
C LEU A 285 -11.47 14.34 -7.21
N SER A 286 -12.24 13.49 -6.52
CA SER A 286 -13.61 13.77 -6.11
C SER A 286 -14.03 12.89 -4.93
N GLU A 287 -15.29 13.02 -4.47
CA GLU A 287 -15.86 12.10 -3.47
C GLU A 287 -15.97 10.67 -3.97
N ASP A 288 -16.32 10.49 -5.25
CA ASP A 288 -16.71 9.21 -5.82
C ASP A 288 -15.70 8.62 -6.82
N VAL A 289 -14.63 9.36 -7.12
CA VAL A 289 -13.55 8.88 -8.00
C VAL A 289 -12.18 9.36 -7.56
N PRO A 290 -11.11 8.60 -7.86
CA PRO A 290 -11.16 7.29 -8.49
C PRO A 290 -11.63 6.22 -7.51
N GLU A 291 -12.21 5.15 -8.05
CA GLU A 291 -12.36 3.92 -7.30
C GLU A 291 -11.00 3.23 -7.15
N ASP A 292 -10.81 2.54 -6.02
CA ASP A 292 -9.66 1.66 -5.85
C ASP A 292 -9.79 0.45 -6.77
N GLU A 293 -8.68 -0.20 -7.06
CA GLU A 293 -8.57 -1.20 -8.09
C GLU A 293 -8.26 -2.59 -7.55
N LEU A 294 -8.82 -3.62 -8.18
CA LEU A 294 -8.31 -4.98 -8.17
C LEU A 294 -7.64 -5.23 -9.51
N ASN A 295 -6.36 -5.49 -9.49
CA ASN A 295 -5.51 -5.68 -10.64
C ASN A 295 -5.05 -7.13 -10.78
N ARG A 296 -4.66 -7.54 -11.99
CA ARG A 296 -4.08 -8.85 -12.29
C ARG A 296 -2.89 -8.67 -13.23
N VAL A 297 -1.75 -9.23 -12.86
CA VAL A 297 -0.57 -9.27 -13.73
C VAL A 297 -0.75 -10.39 -14.76
N GLY A 298 -0.89 -10.02 -16.02
CA GLY A 298 -0.93 -10.95 -17.15
C GLY A 298 0.48 -11.34 -17.59
N LYS A 299 1.40 -10.38 -17.54
CA LYS A 299 2.82 -10.60 -17.88
C LYS A 299 3.71 -9.66 -17.05
N VAL A 300 4.91 -10.10 -16.70
CA VAL A 300 5.90 -9.29 -15.98
C VAL A 300 6.23 -8.02 -16.76
N GLY A 301 6.24 -6.87 -16.05
CA GLY A 301 6.58 -5.57 -16.61
C GLY A 301 5.38 -4.76 -17.14
N GLU A 302 4.13 -5.20 -16.91
CA GLU A 302 2.94 -4.42 -17.23
C GLU A 302 2.86 -3.13 -16.41
N HIS A 303 2.22 -2.10 -17.01
CA HIS A 303 2.01 -0.81 -16.38
C HIS A 303 0.52 -0.58 -16.13
N PHE A 304 0.14 -0.31 -14.87
CA PHE A 304 -1.23 -0.23 -14.38
C PHE A 304 -1.82 1.18 -14.30
N GLY A 305 -1.18 2.17 -14.90
CA GLY A 305 -1.76 3.50 -15.18
C GLY A 305 -1.23 4.64 -14.31
N ALA A 306 -1.00 4.46 -13.01
CA ALA A 306 -0.54 5.54 -12.14
C ALA A 306 0.84 6.10 -12.57
N PRO A 307 1.04 7.41 -12.62
CA PRO A 307 0.18 8.51 -12.17
C PRO A 307 -0.76 9.06 -13.27
N TYR A 308 -0.87 8.44 -14.43
CA TYR A 308 -1.47 9.00 -15.65
C TYR A 308 -2.94 8.66 -15.84
N CYS A 309 -3.35 7.48 -15.37
CA CYS A 309 -4.69 6.92 -15.55
C CYS A 309 -5.13 6.16 -14.31
N TRP A 310 -6.41 6.30 -13.94
CA TRP A 310 -7.06 5.67 -12.81
C TRP A 310 -8.24 4.82 -13.28
N GLN A 311 -8.55 3.77 -12.52
CA GLN A 311 -9.67 2.85 -12.75
C GLN A 311 -9.81 2.34 -14.20
N GLY A 312 -8.72 2.39 -14.96
CA GLY A 312 -8.64 1.90 -16.34
C GLY A 312 -9.24 2.82 -17.40
N ASN A 313 -9.97 3.89 -17.02
CA ASN A 313 -10.69 4.74 -17.97
C ASN A 313 -10.74 6.23 -17.60
N LEU A 314 -10.09 6.64 -16.51
CA LEU A 314 -10.11 8.01 -16.02
C LEU A 314 -8.71 8.62 -16.17
N PRO A 315 -8.45 9.43 -17.23
CA PRO A 315 -7.18 10.16 -17.33
C PRO A 315 -6.99 11.10 -16.15
N ASP A 316 -5.78 11.12 -15.61
CA ASP A 316 -5.45 12.04 -14.52
C ASP A 316 -5.47 13.48 -15.04
N PRO A 317 -6.16 14.42 -14.38
CA PRO A 317 -6.27 15.81 -14.84
C PRO A 317 -4.94 16.57 -14.78
N GLU A 318 -3.97 16.09 -14.01
CA GLU A 318 -2.66 16.74 -13.83
C GLU A 318 -1.58 16.09 -14.71
N PHE A 319 -1.51 14.76 -14.78
CA PHE A 319 -0.46 14.03 -15.48
C PHE A 319 -0.95 13.23 -16.70
N GLY A 320 -2.25 13.13 -16.92
CA GLY A 320 -2.84 12.35 -18.02
C GLY A 320 -2.82 13.03 -19.39
N TRP A 321 -2.35 14.26 -19.52
CA TRP A 321 -2.29 14.99 -20.79
C TRP A 321 -1.44 14.27 -21.82
N GLY A 322 -2.02 14.04 -23.01
CA GLY A 322 -1.34 13.34 -24.10
C GLY A 322 -1.15 11.84 -23.86
N LYS A 323 -1.80 11.28 -22.84
CA LYS A 323 -1.83 9.84 -22.56
C LYS A 323 -3.22 9.27 -22.82
N SER A 324 -3.27 8.00 -23.19
CA SER A 324 -4.53 7.25 -23.28
C SER A 324 -4.56 6.17 -22.20
N CYS A 325 -5.70 6.02 -21.52
CA CYS A 325 -5.86 4.92 -20.56
C CYS A 325 -5.72 3.53 -21.22
N SER A 326 -5.97 3.43 -22.53
CA SER A 326 -5.76 2.20 -23.30
C SER A 326 -4.29 1.79 -23.45
N ASP A 327 -3.35 2.68 -23.12
CA ASP A 327 -1.91 2.38 -23.15
C ASP A 327 -1.47 1.57 -21.90
N TYR A 328 -2.35 1.41 -20.92
CA TYR A 328 -2.10 0.77 -19.65
C TYR A 328 -2.98 -0.45 -19.44
N THR A 329 -2.52 -1.37 -18.59
CA THR A 329 -3.31 -2.54 -18.19
C THR A 329 -4.47 -2.07 -17.30
N ALA A 330 -5.70 -2.29 -17.77
CA ALA A 330 -6.90 -1.97 -17.02
C ALA A 330 -7.10 -2.93 -15.83
N PRO A 331 -7.69 -2.46 -14.71
CA PRO A 331 -8.05 -3.33 -13.59
C PRO A 331 -9.04 -4.42 -14.01
N VAL A 332 -9.02 -5.55 -13.32
CA VAL A 332 -10.00 -6.62 -13.50
C VAL A 332 -11.31 -6.32 -12.79
N GLY A 333 -11.32 -5.32 -11.91
CA GLY A 333 -12.51 -4.83 -11.23
C GLY A 333 -12.22 -3.62 -10.34
N LEU A 334 -13.27 -2.93 -9.95
CA LEU A 334 -13.22 -1.76 -9.08
C LEU A 334 -13.74 -2.10 -7.69
N MET A 335 -13.14 -1.52 -6.67
CA MET A 335 -13.36 -1.88 -5.25
C MET A 335 -14.15 -0.82 -4.49
N GLY A 336 -14.66 0.19 -5.18
CA GLY A 336 -15.36 1.35 -4.63
C GLY A 336 -14.45 2.55 -4.34
N PRO A 337 -15.05 3.74 -4.27
CA PRO A 337 -14.30 5.00 -4.20
C PRO A 337 -13.57 5.16 -2.88
N HIS A 338 -12.25 5.33 -2.96
CA HIS A 338 -11.38 5.56 -1.81
C HIS A 338 -11.58 4.55 -0.67
N SER A 339 -11.92 3.31 -1.02
CA SER A 339 -12.25 2.24 -0.06
C SER A 339 -11.06 1.83 0.80
N ALA A 340 -9.86 2.19 0.38
CA ALA A 340 -8.59 1.72 0.92
C ALA A 340 -8.58 0.19 0.99
N SER A 341 -8.79 -0.46 -0.17
CA SER A 341 -8.71 -1.91 -0.31
C SER A 341 -7.27 -2.35 -0.08
N LEU A 342 -7.04 -3.09 1.01
CA LEU A 342 -5.71 -3.47 1.48
C LEU A 342 -5.47 -4.98 1.30
N GLY A 343 -5.35 -5.73 2.40
CA GLY A 343 -5.07 -7.15 2.37
C GLY A 343 -6.13 -7.97 1.63
N MET A 344 -5.68 -8.92 0.86
CA MET A 344 -6.55 -9.83 0.11
C MET A 344 -5.99 -11.25 0.10
N ARG A 345 -6.87 -12.26 0.05
CA ARG A 345 -6.49 -13.67 -0.11
C ARG A 345 -7.50 -14.41 -0.96
N PHE A 346 -7.03 -15.28 -1.83
CA PHE A 346 -7.86 -16.30 -2.45
C PHE A 346 -8.25 -17.35 -1.41
N TYR A 347 -9.54 -17.59 -1.24
CA TYR A 347 -10.01 -18.59 -0.30
C TYR A 347 -9.89 -19.99 -0.90
N THR A 348 -8.99 -20.79 -0.35
CA THR A 348 -8.73 -22.17 -0.77
C THR A 348 -9.18 -23.20 0.27
N GLY A 349 -9.70 -22.74 1.40
CA GLY A 349 -10.18 -23.57 2.51
C GLY A 349 -11.43 -24.40 2.18
N SER A 350 -11.83 -25.21 3.14
CA SER A 350 -13.02 -26.06 3.05
C SER A 350 -14.08 -25.76 4.11
N MET A 351 -13.80 -24.81 5.02
CA MET A 351 -14.74 -24.48 6.10
C MET A 351 -15.93 -23.66 5.59
N PHE A 352 -15.70 -22.74 4.66
CA PHE A 352 -16.73 -21.87 4.11
C PHE A 352 -17.54 -22.56 3.00
N PRO A 353 -18.71 -22.03 2.63
CA PRO A 353 -19.50 -22.59 1.53
C PRO A 353 -18.69 -22.77 0.25
N LYS A 354 -19.03 -23.83 -0.51
CA LYS A 354 -18.35 -24.13 -1.79
C LYS A 354 -18.38 -22.97 -2.78
N SER A 355 -19.39 -22.10 -2.73
CA SER A 355 -19.49 -20.90 -3.54
C SER A 355 -18.35 -19.90 -3.32
N LEU A 356 -17.69 -19.96 -2.16
CA LEU A 356 -16.55 -19.10 -1.83
C LEU A 356 -15.19 -19.70 -2.22
N LYS A 357 -15.16 -20.93 -2.72
CA LYS A 357 -13.92 -21.56 -3.19
C LYS A 357 -13.33 -20.75 -4.33
N ASN A 358 -12.05 -20.36 -4.20
CA ASN A 358 -11.32 -19.50 -5.13
C ASN A 358 -11.87 -18.06 -5.30
N ALA A 359 -12.83 -17.65 -4.46
CA ALA A 359 -13.17 -16.24 -4.32
C ALA A 359 -12.06 -15.48 -3.57
N ILE A 360 -11.98 -14.18 -3.80
CA ILE A 360 -11.01 -13.31 -3.11
C ILE A 360 -11.71 -12.67 -1.91
N ILE A 361 -11.13 -12.81 -0.72
CA ILE A 361 -11.57 -12.09 0.48
C ILE A 361 -10.69 -10.85 0.62
N VAL A 362 -11.30 -9.66 0.67
CA VAL A 362 -10.60 -8.37 0.68
C VAL A 362 -11.00 -7.55 1.90
N ALA A 363 -10.01 -7.05 2.65
CA ALA A 363 -10.22 -6.08 3.71
C ALA A 363 -10.20 -4.66 3.13
N ARG A 364 -11.33 -3.93 3.22
CA ARG A 364 -11.41 -2.52 2.87
C ARG A 364 -11.29 -1.68 4.13
N HIS A 365 -10.15 -1.05 4.30
CA HIS A 365 -9.78 -0.30 5.51
C HIS A 365 -10.65 0.95 5.73
N GLY A 366 -11.13 1.53 4.64
CA GLY A 366 -12.03 2.65 4.63
C GLY A 366 -11.40 3.99 4.32
N SER A 367 -12.20 4.87 3.73
CA SER A 367 -11.79 6.20 3.25
C SER A 367 -11.44 7.17 4.38
N TRP A 368 -10.59 8.13 4.09
CA TRP A 368 -10.31 9.27 4.96
C TRP A 368 -10.62 10.62 4.29
N ASN A 369 -10.50 10.67 2.96
CA ASN A 369 -10.65 11.86 2.11
C ASN A 369 -12.07 12.03 1.54
N ARG A 370 -13.07 11.38 2.15
CA ARG A 370 -14.49 11.53 1.82
C ARG A 370 -15.22 12.18 2.98
N SER A 371 -16.15 13.07 2.68
CA SER A 371 -17.05 13.66 3.67
C SER A 371 -18.01 12.61 4.23
N ARG A 372 -18.57 11.75 3.37
CA ARG A 372 -19.28 10.52 3.73
C ARG A 372 -18.35 9.33 3.54
N LYS A 373 -17.87 8.79 4.64
CA LYS A 373 -16.89 7.67 4.64
C LYS A 373 -17.47 6.43 3.96
N PHE A 374 -16.59 5.64 3.38
CA PHE A 374 -16.88 4.41 2.64
C PHE A 374 -15.89 3.31 3.02
N GLY A 375 -16.29 2.03 2.92
CA GLY A 375 -15.47 0.90 3.35
C GLY A 375 -15.55 0.68 4.87
N GLY A 376 -14.50 0.18 5.49
CA GLY A 376 -14.55 -0.33 6.87
C GLY A 376 -15.34 -1.63 6.92
N ASP A 377 -15.02 -2.56 6.01
CA ASP A 377 -15.71 -3.82 5.84
C ASP A 377 -14.79 -4.90 5.24
N VAL A 378 -15.29 -6.12 5.15
CA VAL A 378 -14.61 -7.22 4.45
C VAL A 378 -15.54 -7.73 3.36
N GLN A 379 -15.04 -7.79 2.14
CA GLN A 379 -15.77 -8.21 0.95
C GLN A 379 -15.31 -9.58 0.46
N VAL A 380 -16.22 -10.31 -0.17
CA VAL A 380 -15.93 -11.47 -1.01
C VAL A 380 -16.10 -11.06 -2.46
N VAL A 381 -15.07 -11.26 -3.26
CA VAL A 381 -15.05 -10.93 -4.69
C VAL A 381 -15.04 -12.22 -5.50
N HIS A 382 -16.05 -12.39 -6.32
CA HIS A 382 -16.16 -13.52 -7.24
C HIS A 382 -15.63 -13.12 -8.60
N LEU A 383 -14.80 -13.97 -9.17
CA LEU A 383 -14.28 -13.81 -10.53
C LEU A 383 -15.12 -14.61 -11.54
N ASP A 384 -15.18 -14.11 -12.75
CA ASP A 384 -15.68 -14.86 -13.90
C ASP A 384 -14.59 -15.80 -14.48
N LYS A 385 -14.92 -16.51 -15.56
CA LYS A 385 -13.99 -17.42 -16.24
C LYS A 385 -12.77 -16.73 -16.86
N ASP A 386 -12.86 -15.43 -17.12
CA ASP A 386 -11.79 -14.61 -17.71
C ASP A 386 -10.94 -13.92 -16.61
N GLY A 387 -11.24 -14.21 -15.33
CA GLY A 387 -10.56 -13.67 -14.16
C GLY A 387 -10.88 -12.20 -13.87
N LYS A 388 -12.01 -11.70 -14.37
CA LYS A 388 -12.54 -10.37 -14.06
C LYS A 388 -13.55 -10.46 -12.92
N VAL A 389 -13.75 -9.37 -12.20
CA VAL A 389 -14.76 -9.29 -11.14
C VAL A 389 -16.15 -9.48 -11.74
N LYS A 390 -16.84 -10.53 -11.30
CA LYS A 390 -18.23 -10.82 -11.63
C LYS A 390 -19.20 -10.19 -10.67
N SER A 391 -18.91 -10.28 -9.37
CA SER A 391 -19.73 -9.73 -8.29
C SER A 391 -18.94 -9.58 -7.01
N MET A 392 -19.42 -8.72 -6.13
CA MET A 392 -18.93 -8.58 -4.75
C MET A 392 -20.08 -8.75 -3.78
N GLU A 393 -19.82 -9.37 -2.63
CA GLU A 393 -20.75 -9.49 -1.52
C GLU A 393 -20.06 -9.19 -0.19
N THR A 394 -20.78 -8.64 0.75
CA THR A 394 -20.22 -8.25 2.05
C THR A 394 -20.14 -9.45 2.98
N LEU A 395 -18.95 -9.77 3.47
CA LEU A 395 -18.71 -10.78 4.49
C LEU A 395 -18.90 -10.23 5.90
N ILE A 396 -18.29 -9.07 6.17
CA ILE A 396 -18.35 -8.39 7.47
C ILE A 396 -18.57 -6.89 7.24
N THR A 397 -19.50 -6.30 7.99
CA THR A 397 -19.70 -4.85 8.08
C THR A 397 -19.88 -4.41 9.53
N GLY A 398 -19.97 -3.09 9.76
CA GLY A 398 -20.16 -2.53 11.10
C GLY A 398 -18.90 -1.94 11.72
N PHE A 399 -17.76 -1.96 11.05
CA PHE A 399 -16.59 -1.21 11.47
C PHE A 399 -16.74 0.32 11.26
N LEU A 400 -17.64 0.72 10.36
CA LEU A 400 -18.05 2.09 10.14
C LEU A 400 -19.49 2.27 10.67
N VAL A 401 -19.67 3.16 11.65
CA VAL A 401 -20.96 3.48 12.29
C VAL A 401 -21.09 5.00 12.36
N ASP A 402 -22.21 5.53 11.91
CA ASP A 402 -22.50 6.97 11.95
C ASP A 402 -21.35 7.85 11.44
N ASN A 403 -20.81 7.48 10.29
CA ASN A 403 -19.67 8.14 9.63
C ASN A 403 -18.38 8.16 10.46
N SER A 404 -18.24 7.26 11.46
CA SER A 404 -17.07 7.11 12.32
C SER A 404 -16.59 5.67 12.36
N TYR A 405 -15.27 5.45 12.30
CA TYR A 405 -14.72 4.12 12.42
C TYR A 405 -14.65 3.69 13.89
N ILE A 406 -15.16 2.49 14.17
CA ILE A 406 -14.99 1.79 15.46
C ILE A 406 -14.03 0.60 15.35
N GLY A 407 -13.50 0.36 14.16
CA GLY A 407 -12.49 -0.60 13.78
C GLY A 407 -12.12 -0.39 12.32
N ARG A 408 -10.96 -0.88 11.90
CA ARG A 408 -10.49 -0.76 10.51
C ARG A 408 -9.78 -2.05 10.08
N PRO A 409 -10.43 -2.90 9.28
CA PRO A 409 -9.83 -4.15 8.82
C PRO A 409 -8.65 -3.87 7.86
N VAL A 410 -7.57 -4.63 8.02
CA VAL A 410 -6.33 -4.40 7.25
C VAL A 410 -5.94 -5.59 6.40
N ASP A 411 -5.75 -6.75 6.99
CA ASP A 411 -5.29 -7.95 6.29
C ASP A 411 -6.18 -9.14 6.60
N VAL A 412 -6.17 -10.10 5.70
CA VAL A 412 -6.86 -11.38 5.83
C VAL A 412 -5.87 -12.53 5.70
N LEU A 413 -6.03 -13.55 6.52
CA LEU A 413 -5.16 -14.73 6.54
C LEU A 413 -6.00 -15.99 6.66
N GLN A 414 -5.83 -16.93 5.74
CA GLN A 414 -6.49 -18.24 5.86
C GLN A 414 -5.71 -19.15 6.80
N MET A 415 -6.40 -19.73 7.78
CA MET A 415 -5.88 -20.72 8.71
C MET A 415 -5.94 -22.13 8.11
N LYS A 416 -5.16 -23.07 8.70
CA LYS A 416 -5.12 -24.49 8.24
C LYS A 416 -6.47 -25.19 8.30
N ASP A 417 -7.34 -24.78 9.22
CA ASP A 417 -8.70 -25.32 9.36
C ASP A 417 -9.73 -24.70 8.41
N GLY A 418 -9.30 -23.76 7.57
CA GLY A 418 -10.14 -23.04 6.63
C GLY A 418 -10.87 -21.83 7.22
N SER A 419 -10.69 -21.49 8.49
CA SER A 419 -11.15 -20.21 9.06
C SER A 419 -10.28 -19.06 8.51
N ILE A 420 -10.80 -17.83 8.59
CA ILE A 420 -10.09 -16.62 8.18
C ILE A 420 -9.80 -15.76 9.41
N LEU A 421 -8.58 -15.22 9.50
CA LEU A 421 -8.25 -14.15 10.42
C LEU A 421 -8.35 -12.80 9.70
N VAL A 422 -8.79 -11.78 10.44
CA VAL A 422 -8.85 -10.38 9.98
C VAL A 422 -8.17 -9.52 11.02
N SER A 423 -7.13 -8.77 10.64
CA SER A 423 -6.48 -7.80 11.52
C SER A 423 -7.21 -6.47 11.51
N ASP A 424 -7.16 -5.75 12.62
CA ASP A 424 -7.76 -4.45 12.86
C ASP A 424 -6.73 -3.53 13.52
N ASP A 425 -6.18 -2.58 12.78
CA ASP A 425 -5.14 -1.68 13.27
C ASP A 425 -5.68 -0.57 14.17
N TRP A 426 -6.99 -0.32 14.11
CA TRP A 426 -7.66 0.65 14.96
C TRP A 426 -7.72 0.17 16.41
N ASN A 427 -8.09 -1.10 16.59
CA ASN A 427 -8.26 -1.70 17.91
C ASN A 427 -7.04 -2.51 18.39
N GLY A 428 -6.07 -2.76 17.51
CA GLY A 428 -4.92 -3.61 17.84
C GLY A 428 -5.34 -5.06 18.09
N ALA A 429 -6.24 -5.59 17.27
CA ALA A 429 -6.85 -6.90 17.44
C ALA A 429 -6.79 -7.73 16.15
N VAL A 430 -6.95 -9.03 16.30
CA VAL A 430 -7.17 -9.98 15.24
C VAL A 430 -8.45 -10.74 15.56
N TYR A 431 -9.36 -10.80 14.59
CA TYR A 431 -10.61 -11.53 14.68
C TYR A 431 -10.53 -12.82 13.88
N ARG A 432 -11.23 -13.88 14.33
CA ARG A 432 -11.36 -15.14 13.60
C ARG A 432 -12.78 -15.29 13.10
N ILE A 433 -12.90 -15.62 11.84
CA ILE A 433 -14.15 -15.84 11.13
C ILE A 433 -14.29 -17.33 10.84
N THR A 434 -15.40 -17.91 11.26
CA THR A 434 -15.75 -19.32 11.04
C THR A 434 -17.13 -19.42 10.37
N TYR A 435 -17.45 -20.60 9.82
CA TYR A 435 -18.75 -20.86 9.22
C TYR A 435 -19.40 -22.13 9.82
N GLY A 436 -20.72 -22.12 9.94
CA GLY A 436 -21.50 -23.22 10.46
C GLY A 436 -21.92 -23.03 11.93
N LYS A 437 -22.53 -24.05 12.51
CA LYS A 437 -22.97 -24.01 13.92
C LYS A 437 -21.74 -23.93 14.82
N GLN A 438 -21.64 -22.91 15.64
CA GLN A 438 -20.67 -22.91 16.74
C GLN A 438 -20.92 -24.13 17.61
N LYS A 439 -19.92 -25.01 17.75
CA LYS A 439 -19.93 -25.94 18.89
C LYS A 439 -19.82 -25.04 20.13
N MET A 440 -20.93 -24.94 20.89
CA MET A 440 -20.89 -24.28 22.20
C MET A 440 -19.77 -24.95 22.98
N ALA A 441 -18.66 -24.25 23.21
CA ALA A 441 -17.70 -24.66 24.20
C ALA A 441 -18.47 -24.74 25.53
N ALA A 442 -18.50 -25.92 26.14
CA ALA A 442 -19.08 -26.08 27.47
C ALA A 442 -18.42 -25.04 28.37
N ARG A 443 -19.21 -24.15 28.95
CA ARG A 443 -18.77 -23.26 30.03
C ARG A 443 -18.33 -24.19 31.16
N GLN A 444 -17.02 -24.30 31.37
CA GLN A 444 -16.44 -24.78 32.60
C GLN A 444 -16.11 -23.61 33.51
#